data_9970c00020c1cdbdd90d85ad2ab08f7a
#
_entry.id   9970c00020c1cdbdd90d85ad2ab08f7a
#
_cell.length_a   1.000
_cell.length_b   1.000
_cell.length_c   1.000
_cell.angle_alpha   90.00
_cell.angle_beta   90.00
_cell.angle_gamma   90.00
#
_symmetry.space_group_name_H-M   'P 1'
#
loop_
_entity.id
_entity.type
_entity.pdbx_description
1 polymer ?
#
loop_
_entity_poly.entity_id
_entity_poly.type
_entity_poly.pdbx_seq_one_letter_code
_entity_poly.pdbx_strand_id
1 'polypeptide(L)'
;DAQEMLSRYSDELGVGMVPFREFVYLEEEKRYEEVSRVPKAARVASISGTQVREQYLNRGRTLPEWFTRPEVAEILGEAYPPRHRQGACIWFTGLSGSGKSTTAEVLTTLLLECGRQATVLDGDVVRTHLSKGLGFSKEDRDTNIRRIGFVAAEIVRHGGVAICAAVSPYKATRNDVRNMVGADRFVEVFMDTPLEVCEQRDAKGMYAAARRGDIKGFTGIDDPYEEPENPELRLETVVATPEENAASIVQYL
;
A
#
# COMPACT_ATOMS: atom_id res chain seq x y z
N ASP A 1 2.73 28.31 22.55
CA ASP A 1 1.86 27.16 22.24
C ASP A 1 0.62 27.67 21.50
N ALA A 2 -0.20 26.78 20.91
CA ALA A 2 -1.35 27.16 20.08
C ALA A 2 -2.40 27.95 20.88
N GLN A 3 -2.61 27.63 22.16
CA GLN A 3 -3.56 28.32 23.01
C GLN A 3 -3.09 29.75 23.36
N GLU A 4 -1.80 29.93 23.62
CA GLU A 4 -1.23 31.26 23.83
C GLU A 4 -1.32 32.14 22.59
N MET A 5 -1.07 31.57 21.41
CA MET A 5 -1.20 32.27 20.14
C MET A 5 -2.66 32.72 19.90
N LEU A 6 -3.63 31.81 20.08
CA LEU A 6 -5.05 32.14 19.97
C LEU A 6 -5.49 33.21 20.99
N SER A 7 -5.06 33.11 22.23
CA SER A 7 -5.36 34.11 23.27
C SER A 7 -4.84 35.50 22.91
N ARG A 8 -3.66 35.58 22.28
CA ARG A 8 -3.05 36.85 21.88
C ARG A 8 -3.82 37.57 20.78
N TYR A 9 -4.46 36.81 19.87
CA TYR A 9 -5.14 37.35 18.69
C TYR A 9 -6.67 37.19 18.76
N SER A 10 -7.23 36.81 19.92
CA SER A 10 -8.66 36.51 20.06
C SER A 10 -9.54 37.72 19.74
N ASP A 11 -9.14 38.93 20.17
CA ASP A 11 -9.87 40.16 19.91
C ASP A 11 -9.83 40.56 18.43
N GLU A 12 -8.68 40.36 17.77
CA GLU A 12 -8.49 40.65 16.34
C GLU A 12 -9.27 39.67 15.46
N LEU A 13 -9.34 38.42 15.86
CA LEU A 13 -10.04 37.34 15.15
C LEU A 13 -11.54 37.26 15.47
N GLY A 14 -12.00 37.96 16.52
CA GLY A 14 -13.39 37.90 16.98
C GLY A 14 -13.82 36.51 17.48
N VAL A 15 -12.89 35.71 17.98
CA VAL A 15 -13.15 34.35 18.48
C VAL A 15 -12.80 34.23 19.97
N GLY A 16 -13.68 33.57 20.75
CA GLY A 16 -13.41 33.24 22.15
C GLY A 16 -12.65 31.92 22.24
N MET A 17 -11.50 31.90 22.94
CA MET A 17 -10.76 30.68 23.19
C MET A 17 -11.21 30.05 24.51
N VAL A 18 -11.62 28.78 24.45
CA VAL A 18 -11.88 27.96 25.64
C VAL A 18 -10.62 27.14 25.93
N PRO A 19 -9.88 27.43 27.01
CA PRO A 19 -8.66 26.71 27.31
C PRO A 19 -8.96 25.27 27.69
N PHE A 20 -8.30 24.35 26.99
CA PHE A 20 -8.36 22.92 27.31
C PHE A 20 -7.18 22.56 28.22
N ARG A 21 -7.47 22.03 29.38
CA ARG A 21 -6.43 21.54 30.30
C ARG A 21 -6.09 20.09 29.94
N GLU A 22 -4.81 19.77 30.05
CA GLU A 22 -4.34 18.41 29.80
C GLU A 22 -4.63 17.54 31.03
N PHE A 23 -5.27 16.39 30.79
CA PHE A 23 -5.57 15.39 31.80
C PHE A 23 -4.81 14.10 31.51
N VAL A 24 -4.36 13.42 32.55
CA VAL A 24 -3.75 12.11 32.49
C VAL A 24 -4.50 11.14 33.39
N TYR A 25 -4.41 9.86 33.09
CA TYR A 25 -5.02 8.81 33.90
C TYR A 25 -4.04 8.31 34.95
N LEU A 26 -4.45 8.33 36.22
CA LEU A 26 -3.71 7.81 37.34
C LEU A 26 -4.03 6.32 37.48
N GLU A 27 -3.06 5.43 37.20
CA GLU A 27 -3.29 3.98 37.19
C GLU A 27 -3.69 3.42 38.57
N GLU A 28 -3.08 3.88 39.63
CA GLU A 28 -3.33 3.39 40.98
C GLU A 28 -4.68 3.87 41.52
N GLU A 29 -5.05 5.11 41.23
CA GLU A 29 -6.28 5.73 41.71
C GLU A 29 -7.49 5.52 40.77
N LYS A 30 -7.24 4.99 39.56
CA LYS A 30 -8.25 4.73 38.51
C LYS A 30 -9.12 5.96 38.20
N ARG A 31 -8.50 7.13 38.17
CA ARG A 31 -9.19 8.40 37.85
C ARG A 31 -8.34 9.30 36.96
N TYR A 32 -8.99 10.26 36.34
CA TYR A 32 -8.30 11.31 35.60
C TYR A 32 -7.96 12.47 36.52
N GLU A 33 -6.77 13.06 36.32
CA GLU A 33 -6.32 14.24 37.05
C GLU A 33 -5.67 15.23 36.07
N GLU A 34 -5.81 16.52 36.35
CA GLU A 34 -5.13 17.57 35.60
C GLU A 34 -3.60 17.44 35.80
N VAL A 35 -2.83 17.48 34.70
CA VAL A 35 -1.37 17.31 34.74
C VAL A 35 -0.68 18.19 35.80
N SER A 36 -1.17 19.43 35.95
CA SER A 36 -0.65 20.39 36.94
C SER A 36 -0.81 19.94 38.40
N ARG A 37 -1.70 18.98 38.69
CA ARG A 37 -2.02 18.47 40.02
C ARG A 37 -1.46 17.09 40.30
N VAL A 38 -0.82 16.47 39.31
CA VAL A 38 -0.30 15.10 39.43
C VAL A 38 0.95 15.08 40.29
N PRO A 39 1.00 14.24 41.35
CA PRO A 39 2.20 14.05 42.16
C PRO A 39 3.36 13.51 41.31
N LYS A 40 4.60 13.99 41.52
CA LYS A 40 5.78 13.57 40.74
C LYS A 40 6.06 12.06 40.78
N ALA A 41 5.58 11.35 41.79
CA ALA A 41 5.75 9.92 41.96
C ALA A 41 4.56 9.07 41.41
N ALA A 42 3.49 9.71 40.94
CA ALA A 42 2.31 8.99 40.46
C ALA A 42 2.59 8.27 39.14
N ARG A 43 2.07 7.05 39.00
CA ARG A 43 2.08 6.33 37.75
C ARG A 43 0.93 6.83 36.87
N VAL A 44 1.30 7.37 35.72
CA VAL A 44 0.35 7.91 34.74
C VAL A 44 0.32 7.04 33.51
N ALA A 45 -0.88 6.75 32.99
CA ALA A 45 -1.07 6.17 31.68
C ALA A 45 -1.43 7.26 30.67
N SER A 46 -0.79 7.22 29.52
CA SER A 46 -1.11 8.06 28.38
C SER A 46 -0.92 7.26 27.10
N ILE A 47 -1.77 7.51 26.11
CA ILE A 47 -1.63 6.90 24.78
C ILE A 47 -1.72 8.03 23.77
N SER A 48 -0.69 8.16 22.94
CA SER A 48 -0.69 9.10 21.81
C SER A 48 -1.56 8.58 20.67
N GLY A 49 -2.04 9.48 19.79
CA GLY A 49 -2.79 9.09 18.59
C GLY A 49 -2.04 8.10 17.69
N THR A 50 -0.70 8.20 17.63
CA THR A 50 0.15 7.24 16.91
C THR A 50 0.11 5.86 17.57
N GLN A 51 0.23 5.80 18.91
CA GLN A 51 0.13 4.53 19.64
C GLN A 51 -1.27 3.89 19.49
N VAL A 52 -2.35 4.70 19.52
CA VAL A 52 -3.70 4.20 19.23
C VAL A 52 -3.74 3.48 17.90
N ARG A 53 -3.22 4.10 16.84
CA ARG A 53 -3.20 3.48 15.51
C ARG A 53 -2.30 2.26 15.45
N GLU A 54 -1.04 2.38 15.85
CA GLU A 54 -0.02 1.35 15.61
C GLU A 54 -0.05 0.18 16.57
N GLN A 55 -0.36 0.43 17.84
CA GLN A 55 -0.30 -0.61 18.87
C GLN A 55 -1.65 -1.28 19.13
N TYR A 56 -2.76 -0.58 18.84
CA TYR A 56 -4.11 -1.09 19.07
C TYR A 56 -4.85 -1.36 17.75
N LEU A 57 -5.26 -0.33 17.02
CA LEU A 57 -6.13 -0.50 15.85
C LEU A 57 -5.49 -1.34 14.76
N ASN A 58 -4.28 -1.01 14.31
CA ASN A 58 -3.57 -1.79 13.28
C ASN A 58 -3.30 -3.24 13.68
N ARG A 59 -3.29 -3.54 14.98
CA ARG A 59 -3.09 -4.90 15.50
C ARG A 59 -4.39 -5.59 15.92
N GLY A 60 -5.55 -4.95 15.73
CA GLY A 60 -6.84 -5.48 16.14
C GLY A 60 -6.98 -5.64 17.66
N ARG A 61 -6.26 -4.85 18.45
CA ARG A 61 -6.34 -4.85 19.91
C ARG A 61 -7.43 -3.89 20.37
N THR A 62 -8.19 -4.27 21.37
CA THR A 62 -9.17 -3.40 22.00
C THR A 62 -8.47 -2.26 22.74
N LEU A 63 -8.96 -1.04 22.57
CA LEU A 63 -8.50 0.12 23.32
C LEU A 63 -8.83 -0.04 24.82
N PRO A 64 -7.95 0.41 25.73
CA PRO A 64 -8.22 0.31 27.15
C PRO A 64 -9.45 1.14 27.57
N GLU A 65 -10.25 0.62 28.49
CA GLU A 65 -11.46 1.29 29.00
C GLU A 65 -11.15 2.65 29.66
N TRP A 66 -9.95 2.80 30.22
CA TRP A 66 -9.52 4.09 30.78
C TRP A 66 -9.22 5.13 29.69
N PHE A 67 -8.93 4.70 28.44
CA PHE A 67 -8.64 5.62 27.32
C PHE A 67 -9.90 6.10 26.63
N THR A 68 -10.86 5.20 26.41
CA THR A 68 -12.12 5.53 25.75
C THR A 68 -13.25 4.59 26.19
N ARG A 69 -14.49 5.01 25.96
CA ARG A 69 -15.66 4.19 26.27
C ARG A 69 -15.72 2.94 25.39
N PRO A 70 -16.24 1.80 25.89
CA PRO A 70 -16.32 0.57 25.10
C PRO A 70 -17.01 0.74 23.74
N GLU A 71 -18.11 1.49 23.68
CA GLU A 71 -18.88 1.72 22.46
C GLU A 71 -18.05 2.53 21.43
N VAL A 72 -17.22 3.48 21.89
CA VAL A 72 -16.33 4.25 21.03
C VAL A 72 -15.16 3.38 20.55
N ALA A 73 -14.65 2.50 21.40
CA ALA A 73 -13.60 1.54 21.03
C ALA A 73 -14.09 0.58 19.93
N GLU A 74 -15.34 0.11 20.02
CA GLU A 74 -15.97 -0.74 19.01
C GLU A 74 -16.11 -0.01 17.67
N ILE A 75 -16.68 1.20 17.66
CA ILE A 75 -16.82 2.04 16.45
C ILE A 75 -15.44 2.33 15.82
N LEU A 76 -14.43 2.62 16.63
CA LEU A 76 -13.07 2.84 16.14
C LEU A 76 -12.48 1.55 15.52
N GLY A 77 -12.72 0.39 16.13
CA GLY A 77 -12.28 -0.90 15.60
C GLY A 77 -12.94 -1.26 14.26
N GLU A 78 -14.21 -0.89 14.08
CA GLU A 78 -14.92 -1.07 12.80
C GLU A 78 -14.44 -0.06 11.73
N ALA A 79 -14.31 1.21 12.11
CA ALA A 79 -13.89 2.28 11.19
C ALA A 79 -12.41 2.16 10.77
N TYR A 80 -11.58 1.60 11.65
CA TYR A 80 -10.13 1.38 11.42
C TYR A 80 -9.78 -0.10 11.64
N PRO A 81 -10.14 -0.96 10.69
CA PRO A 81 -9.87 -2.40 10.81
C PRO A 81 -8.37 -2.67 10.90
N PRO A 82 -7.97 -3.82 11.47
CA PRO A 82 -6.56 -4.21 11.57
C PRO A 82 -5.87 -4.22 10.20
N ARG A 83 -4.56 -3.98 10.18
CA ARG A 83 -3.78 -3.86 8.94
C ARG A 83 -4.04 -5.01 7.96
N HIS A 84 -4.09 -6.24 8.45
CA HIS A 84 -4.37 -7.43 7.64
C HIS A 84 -5.79 -7.48 7.05
N ARG A 85 -6.71 -6.60 7.46
CA ARG A 85 -8.07 -6.44 6.91
C ARG A 85 -8.25 -5.15 6.10
N GLN A 86 -7.26 -4.28 6.08
CA GLN A 86 -7.30 -3.07 5.25
C GLN A 86 -7.10 -3.41 3.78
N GLY A 87 -7.55 -2.53 2.89
CA GLY A 87 -7.28 -2.64 1.47
C GLY A 87 -5.78 -2.50 1.19
N ALA A 88 -5.28 -3.28 0.24
CA ALA A 88 -3.88 -3.25 -0.16
C ALA A 88 -3.74 -3.36 -1.68
N CYS A 89 -2.72 -2.71 -2.23
CA CYS A 89 -2.31 -2.87 -3.62
C CYS A 89 -0.97 -3.62 -3.67
N ILE A 90 -0.96 -4.79 -4.26
CA ILE A 90 0.24 -5.55 -4.58
C ILE A 90 0.59 -5.25 -6.03
N TRP A 91 1.65 -4.47 -6.23
CA TRP A 91 2.07 -3.97 -7.53
C TRP A 91 3.29 -4.72 -8.02
N PHE A 92 3.07 -5.71 -8.89
CA PHE A 92 4.16 -6.39 -9.56
C PHE A 92 4.74 -5.51 -10.67
N THR A 93 6.07 -5.39 -10.69
CA THR A 93 6.83 -4.79 -11.77
C THR A 93 7.97 -5.71 -12.20
N GLY A 94 8.44 -5.58 -13.43
CA GLY A 94 9.48 -6.43 -14.01
C GLY A 94 9.26 -6.69 -15.50
N LEU A 95 10.25 -7.23 -16.17
CA LEU A 95 10.25 -7.51 -17.61
C LEU A 95 9.12 -8.45 -18.03
N SER A 96 8.75 -8.47 -19.31
CA SER A 96 7.88 -9.51 -19.86
C SER A 96 8.52 -10.89 -19.62
N GLY A 97 7.73 -11.90 -19.28
CA GLY A 97 8.29 -13.24 -18.96
C GLY A 97 8.97 -13.36 -17.59
N SER A 98 8.98 -12.31 -16.75
CA SER A 98 9.57 -12.38 -15.40
C SER A 98 8.76 -13.16 -14.36
N GLY A 99 7.58 -13.68 -14.70
CA GLY A 99 6.76 -14.50 -13.79
C GLY A 99 5.68 -13.73 -13.02
N LYS A 100 5.41 -12.46 -13.33
CA LYS A 100 4.39 -11.63 -12.64
C LYS A 100 3.00 -12.27 -12.59
N SER A 101 2.45 -12.63 -13.75
CA SER A 101 1.09 -13.20 -13.84
C SER A 101 0.99 -14.54 -13.12
N THR A 102 1.99 -15.42 -13.28
CA THR A 102 2.03 -16.71 -12.62
C THR A 102 2.05 -16.59 -11.10
N THR A 103 2.90 -15.70 -10.57
CA THR A 103 2.95 -15.45 -9.12
C THR A 103 1.67 -14.77 -8.62
N ALA A 104 1.07 -13.87 -9.43
CA ALA A 104 -0.20 -13.21 -9.10
C ALA A 104 -1.38 -14.20 -9.01
N GLU A 105 -1.43 -15.21 -9.88
CA GLU A 105 -2.44 -16.29 -9.82
C GLU A 105 -2.32 -17.13 -8.55
N VAL A 106 -1.10 -17.55 -8.21
CA VAL A 106 -0.84 -18.29 -6.97
C VAL A 106 -1.17 -17.43 -5.74
N LEU A 107 -0.74 -16.17 -5.73
CA LEU A 107 -1.04 -15.24 -4.65
C LEU A 107 -2.55 -15.06 -4.46
N THR A 108 -3.31 -14.97 -5.55
CA THR A 108 -4.77 -14.85 -5.49
C THR A 108 -5.40 -16.04 -4.77
N THR A 109 -4.91 -17.26 -5.06
CA THR A 109 -5.36 -18.49 -4.40
C THR A 109 -5.04 -18.48 -2.91
N LEU A 110 -3.80 -18.15 -2.53
CA LEU A 110 -3.38 -18.08 -1.13
C LEU A 110 -4.17 -17.03 -0.33
N LEU A 111 -4.43 -15.85 -0.93
CA LEU A 111 -5.25 -14.83 -0.28
C LEU A 111 -6.70 -15.30 -0.08
N LEU A 112 -7.27 -16.01 -1.05
CA LEU A 112 -8.60 -16.58 -0.93
C LEU A 112 -8.69 -17.62 0.20
N GLU A 113 -7.68 -18.48 0.34
CA GLU A 113 -7.56 -19.44 1.44
C GLU A 113 -7.48 -18.73 2.82
N CYS A 114 -6.86 -17.55 2.86
CA CYS A 114 -6.85 -16.66 4.04
C CYS A 114 -8.16 -15.87 4.23
N GLY A 115 -9.20 -16.11 3.44
CA GLY A 115 -10.49 -15.42 3.51
C GLY A 115 -10.46 -14.01 2.92
N ARG A 116 -9.46 -13.66 2.09
CA ARG A 116 -9.34 -12.36 1.42
C ARG A 116 -9.56 -12.50 -0.08
N GLN A 117 -10.58 -11.84 -0.58
CA GLN A 117 -10.78 -11.71 -2.02
C GLN A 117 -9.84 -10.65 -2.60
N ALA A 118 -9.29 -10.93 -3.77
CA ALA A 118 -8.44 -10.00 -4.50
C ALA A 118 -8.96 -9.80 -5.94
N THR A 119 -8.77 -8.59 -6.45
CA THR A 119 -9.02 -8.29 -7.87
C THR A 119 -7.69 -8.25 -8.60
N VAL A 120 -7.54 -9.09 -9.61
CA VAL A 120 -6.34 -9.13 -10.46
C VAL A 120 -6.51 -8.16 -11.62
N LEU A 121 -5.57 -7.22 -11.73
CA LEU A 121 -5.44 -6.27 -12.84
C LEU A 121 -4.20 -6.65 -13.67
N ASP A 122 -4.35 -7.70 -14.49
CA ASP A 122 -3.30 -8.12 -15.41
C ASP A 122 -3.19 -7.15 -16.59
N GLY A 123 -1.96 -6.83 -17.01
CA GLY A 123 -1.69 -5.83 -18.03
C GLY A 123 -2.33 -6.14 -19.39
N ASP A 124 -2.46 -7.40 -19.77
CA ASP A 124 -3.07 -7.78 -21.04
C ASP A 124 -4.61 -7.66 -20.98
N VAL A 125 -5.20 -8.12 -19.88
CA VAL A 125 -6.66 -7.97 -19.64
C VAL A 125 -7.05 -6.50 -19.56
N VAL A 126 -6.26 -5.69 -18.86
CA VAL A 126 -6.49 -4.25 -18.78
C VAL A 126 -6.39 -3.57 -20.15
N ARG A 127 -5.42 -3.96 -20.98
CA ARG A 127 -5.31 -3.42 -22.35
C ARG A 127 -6.53 -3.71 -23.19
N THR A 128 -7.15 -4.87 -23.00
CA THR A 128 -8.35 -5.25 -23.75
C THR A 128 -9.57 -4.43 -23.34
N HIS A 129 -9.77 -4.20 -22.04
CA HIS A 129 -11.01 -3.63 -21.51
C HIS A 129 -10.90 -2.15 -21.12
N LEU A 130 -9.83 -1.76 -20.45
CA LEU A 130 -9.68 -0.42 -19.87
C LEU A 130 -8.83 0.51 -20.76
N SER A 131 -7.85 -0.04 -21.48
CA SER A 131 -6.87 0.73 -22.25
C SER A 131 -6.88 0.38 -23.73
N LYS A 132 -8.03 -0.06 -24.25
CA LYS A 132 -8.21 -0.33 -25.68
C LYS A 132 -7.90 0.92 -26.50
N GLY A 133 -7.04 0.76 -27.51
CA GLY A 133 -6.60 1.86 -28.39
C GLY A 133 -5.29 2.53 -27.98
N LEU A 134 -4.75 2.27 -26.79
CA LEU A 134 -3.39 2.69 -26.43
C LEU A 134 -2.35 1.81 -27.16
N GLY A 135 -1.31 2.46 -27.69
CA GLY A 135 -0.14 1.81 -28.26
C GLY A 135 0.92 1.43 -27.23
N PHE A 136 2.19 1.45 -27.68
CA PHE A 136 3.35 1.12 -26.86
C PHE A 136 4.34 2.28 -26.74
N SER A 137 3.94 3.50 -27.13
CA SER A 137 4.73 4.70 -26.84
C SER A 137 4.91 4.87 -25.33
N LYS A 138 5.90 5.65 -24.92
CA LYS A 138 6.12 5.98 -23.51
C LYS A 138 4.85 6.57 -22.88
N GLU A 139 4.21 7.51 -23.56
CA GLU A 139 3.02 8.21 -23.12
C GLU A 139 1.83 7.24 -22.98
N ASP A 140 1.65 6.31 -23.92
CA ASP A 140 0.60 5.30 -23.84
C ASP A 140 0.81 4.31 -22.69
N ARG A 141 2.07 3.92 -22.46
CA ARG A 141 2.42 3.08 -21.30
C ARG A 141 2.16 3.78 -19.99
N ASP A 142 2.59 5.02 -19.85
CA ASP A 142 2.35 5.84 -18.68
C ASP A 142 0.86 6.01 -18.42
N THR A 143 0.09 6.28 -19.47
CA THR A 143 -1.37 6.38 -19.38
C THR A 143 -2.00 5.06 -18.94
N ASN A 144 -1.57 3.93 -19.52
CA ASN A 144 -2.06 2.61 -19.11
C ASN A 144 -1.79 2.32 -17.63
N ILE A 145 -0.57 2.59 -17.17
CA ILE A 145 -0.16 2.36 -15.78
C ILE A 145 -0.95 3.23 -14.82
N ARG A 146 -1.17 4.52 -15.14
CA ARG A 146 -2.00 5.41 -14.31
C ARG A 146 -3.47 4.97 -14.27
N ARG A 147 -4.02 4.44 -15.36
CA ARG A 147 -5.39 3.87 -15.38
C ARG A 147 -5.50 2.64 -14.47
N ILE A 148 -4.52 1.73 -14.52
CA ILE A 148 -4.46 0.59 -13.61
C ILE A 148 -4.37 1.09 -12.16
N GLY A 149 -3.49 2.06 -11.91
CA GLY A 149 -3.31 2.67 -10.59
C GLY A 149 -4.57 3.31 -10.03
N PHE A 150 -5.34 4.01 -10.86
CA PHE A 150 -6.61 4.59 -10.45
C PHE A 150 -7.62 3.52 -10.03
N VAL A 151 -7.78 2.46 -10.83
CA VAL A 151 -8.69 1.35 -10.48
C VAL A 151 -8.22 0.65 -9.20
N ALA A 152 -6.92 0.40 -9.06
CA ALA A 152 -6.35 -0.19 -7.86
C ALA A 152 -6.60 0.70 -6.62
N ALA A 153 -6.44 2.02 -6.74
CA ALA A 153 -6.71 2.95 -5.65
C ALA A 153 -8.17 2.92 -5.19
N GLU A 154 -9.12 2.83 -6.12
CA GLU A 154 -10.55 2.71 -5.78
C GLU A 154 -10.85 1.38 -5.06
N ILE A 155 -10.28 0.26 -5.53
CA ILE A 155 -10.43 -1.05 -4.86
C ILE A 155 -9.87 -0.98 -3.42
N VAL A 156 -8.68 -0.43 -3.25
CA VAL A 156 -8.01 -0.30 -1.94
C VAL A 156 -8.77 0.64 -1.00
N ARG A 157 -9.31 1.74 -1.51
CA ARG A 157 -10.11 2.70 -0.73
C ARG A 157 -11.34 2.05 -0.12
N HIS A 158 -11.93 1.08 -0.82
CA HIS A 158 -13.08 0.30 -0.36
C HIS A 158 -12.71 -0.98 0.41
N GLY A 159 -11.47 -1.09 0.89
CA GLY A 159 -11.01 -2.21 1.71
C GLY A 159 -10.63 -3.47 0.92
N GLY A 160 -10.71 -3.44 -0.42
CA GLY A 160 -10.35 -4.57 -1.28
C GLY A 160 -8.84 -4.73 -1.49
N VAL A 161 -8.44 -5.89 -1.98
CA VAL A 161 -7.05 -6.17 -2.41
C VAL A 161 -6.97 -6.08 -3.93
N ALA A 162 -6.08 -5.22 -4.45
CA ALA A 162 -5.76 -5.14 -5.87
C ALA A 162 -4.39 -5.79 -6.12
N ILE A 163 -4.33 -6.76 -7.02
CA ILE A 163 -3.10 -7.38 -7.51
C ILE A 163 -2.87 -6.87 -8.92
N CYS A 164 -1.87 -6.02 -9.12
CA CYS A 164 -1.56 -5.41 -10.41
C CYS A 164 -0.33 -6.09 -11.02
N ALA A 165 -0.48 -6.77 -12.17
CA ALA A 165 0.61 -7.46 -12.84
C ALA A 165 0.91 -6.79 -14.19
N ALA A 166 1.75 -5.76 -14.19
CA ALA A 166 2.14 -5.01 -15.38
C ALA A 166 3.66 -4.76 -15.40
N VAL A 167 4.25 -4.60 -16.59
CA VAL A 167 5.68 -4.30 -16.73
C VAL A 167 6.04 -3.03 -15.96
N SER A 168 5.24 -1.96 -16.14
CA SER A 168 5.42 -0.64 -15.48
C SER A 168 6.89 -0.16 -15.45
N PRO A 169 7.48 0.11 -16.63
CA PRO A 169 8.93 0.21 -16.76
C PRO A 169 9.54 1.47 -16.13
N TYR A 170 8.76 2.54 -15.94
CA TYR A 170 9.27 3.85 -15.53
C TYR A 170 9.00 4.14 -14.05
N LYS A 171 10.05 4.51 -13.31
CA LYS A 171 9.98 4.85 -11.87
C LYS A 171 9.00 5.96 -11.55
N ALA A 172 9.01 7.02 -12.37
CA ALA A 172 8.13 8.17 -12.17
C ALA A 172 6.66 7.74 -12.13
N THR A 173 6.25 6.91 -13.10
CA THR A 173 4.85 6.46 -13.19
C THR A 173 4.47 5.50 -12.07
N ARG A 174 5.40 4.62 -11.62
CA ARG A 174 5.16 3.79 -10.44
C ARG A 174 5.00 4.63 -9.17
N ASN A 175 5.80 5.68 -9.02
CA ASN A 175 5.67 6.63 -7.92
C ASN A 175 4.35 7.41 -7.95
N ASP A 176 3.87 7.81 -9.15
CA ASP A 176 2.55 8.41 -9.31
C ASP A 176 1.45 7.49 -8.78
N VAL A 177 1.53 6.20 -9.12
CA VAL A 177 0.56 5.19 -8.67
C VAL A 177 0.67 4.95 -7.16
N ARG A 178 1.89 4.85 -6.61
CA ARG A 178 2.12 4.74 -5.16
C ARG A 178 1.47 5.89 -4.39
N ASN A 179 1.60 7.11 -4.89
CA ASN A 179 0.96 8.29 -4.30
C ASN A 179 -0.56 8.26 -4.42
N MET A 180 -1.08 7.74 -5.52
CA MET A 180 -2.52 7.63 -5.79
C MET A 180 -3.20 6.61 -4.86
N VAL A 181 -2.54 5.48 -4.61
CA VAL A 181 -3.01 4.40 -3.71
C VAL A 181 -2.83 4.78 -2.23
N GLY A 182 -1.75 5.46 -1.91
CA GLY A 182 -1.25 5.70 -0.56
C GLY A 182 -0.07 4.78 -0.24
N ALA A 183 1.05 5.37 0.21
CA ALA A 183 2.31 4.65 0.40
C ALA A 183 2.23 3.52 1.44
N ASP A 184 1.37 3.67 2.43
CA ASP A 184 1.13 2.69 3.50
C ASP A 184 0.33 1.45 3.06
N ARG A 185 -0.32 1.53 1.90
CA ARG A 185 -1.16 0.48 1.31
C ARG A 185 -0.63 -0.05 -0.02
N PHE A 186 0.50 0.46 -0.48
CA PHE A 186 1.15 0.08 -1.73
C PHE A 186 2.37 -0.80 -1.45
N VAL A 187 2.35 -2.02 -1.98
CA VAL A 187 3.44 -3.00 -1.87
C VAL A 187 4.01 -3.21 -3.26
N GLU A 188 5.16 -2.61 -3.55
CA GLU A 188 5.89 -2.81 -4.81
C GLU A 188 6.67 -4.11 -4.75
N VAL A 189 6.35 -5.02 -5.67
CA VAL A 189 7.00 -6.33 -5.80
C VAL A 189 7.80 -6.34 -7.09
N PHE A 190 9.11 -6.28 -6.96
CA PHE A 190 10.02 -6.36 -8.10
C PHE A 190 10.33 -7.82 -8.43
N MET A 191 9.89 -8.26 -9.61
CA MET A 191 10.21 -9.58 -10.16
C MET A 191 11.58 -9.51 -10.84
N ASP A 192 12.62 -9.75 -10.05
CA ASP A 192 14.02 -9.68 -10.48
C ASP A 192 14.40 -10.95 -11.27
N THR A 193 14.25 -10.86 -12.57
CA THR A 193 14.56 -11.94 -13.50
C THR A 193 15.48 -11.39 -14.58
N PRO A 194 16.66 -11.98 -14.79
CA PRO A 194 17.58 -11.58 -15.85
C PRO A 194 16.90 -11.57 -17.23
N LEU A 195 17.29 -10.60 -18.06
CA LEU A 195 16.72 -10.43 -19.39
C LEU A 195 16.84 -11.71 -20.25
N GLU A 196 17.99 -12.36 -20.16
CA GLU A 196 18.28 -13.59 -20.89
C GLU A 196 17.31 -14.73 -20.54
N VAL A 197 16.91 -14.80 -19.27
CA VAL A 197 15.93 -15.78 -18.79
C VAL A 197 14.53 -15.42 -19.28
N CYS A 198 14.19 -14.12 -19.28
CA CYS A 198 12.92 -13.65 -19.82
C CYS A 198 12.82 -13.93 -21.33
N GLU A 199 13.91 -13.71 -22.09
CA GLU A 199 13.99 -14.03 -23.52
C GLU A 199 13.88 -15.54 -23.80
N GLN A 200 14.51 -16.38 -22.96
CA GLN A 200 14.38 -17.85 -23.09
C GLN A 200 12.95 -18.33 -22.82
N ARG A 201 12.28 -17.72 -21.87
CA ARG A 201 10.88 -18.07 -21.56
C ARG A 201 9.93 -17.65 -22.68
N ASP A 202 10.11 -16.49 -23.24
CA ASP A 202 9.35 -15.80 -24.32
C ASP A 202 7.98 -16.43 -24.70
N ALA A 203 7.16 -16.69 -23.67
CA ALA A 203 5.89 -17.42 -23.82
C ALA A 203 4.92 -16.82 -24.86
N LYS A 204 5.12 -15.56 -25.22
CA LYS A 204 4.29 -14.82 -26.20
C LYS A 204 5.00 -14.56 -27.53
N GLY A 205 6.24 -14.99 -27.68
CA GLY A 205 7.05 -14.74 -28.88
C GLY A 205 7.41 -13.27 -29.10
N MET A 206 7.24 -12.43 -28.06
CA MET A 206 7.41 -10.97 -28.21
C MET A 206 8.89 -10.57 -28.25
N TYR A 207 9.78 -11.25 -27.52
CA TYR A 207 11.23 -11.02 -27.58
C TYR A 207 11.77 -11.40 -28.95
N ALA A 208 11.39 -12.56 -29.48
CA ALA A 208 11.77 -12.98 -30.82
C ALA A 208 11.31 -11.98 -31.87
N ALA A 209 10.10 -11.43 -31.78
CA ALA A 209 9.58 -10.41 -32.68
C ALA A 209 10.34 -9.06 -32.53
N ALA A 210 10.66 -8.65 -31.30
CA ALA A 210 11.43 -7.44 -31.05
C ALA A 210 12.86 -7.55 -31.62
N ARG A 211 13.54 -8.71 -31.42
CA ARG A 211 14.89 -8.96 -31.97
C ARG A 211 14.92 -8.96 -33.50
N ARG A 212 13.82 -9.38 -34.15
CA ARG A 212 13.70 -9.28 -35.62
C ARG A 212 13.34 -7.87 -36.09
N GLY A 213 13.00 -6.93 -35.18
CA GLY A 213 12.56 -5.58 -35.52
C GLY A 213 11.07 -5.45 -35.92
N ASP A 214 10.30 -6.52 -35.72
CA ASP A 214 8.83 -6.54 -36.00
C ASP A 214 8.09 -5.69 -34.94
N ILE A 215 8.62 -5.63 -33.71
CA ILE A 215 8.13 -4.80 -32.59
C ILE A 215 9.22 -3.79 -32.24
N LYS A 216 8.84 -2.50 -32.18
CA LYS A 216 9.72 -1.40 -31.75
C LYS A 216 9.31 -0.89 -30.39
N GLY A 217 10.25 -0.33 -29.64
CA GLY A 217 10.03 0.20 -28.29
C GLY A 217 9.69 -0.91 -27.30
N PHE A 218 10.31 -2.08 -27.42
CA PHE A 218 10.05 -3.20 -26.51
C PHE A 218 10.93 -3.10 -25.27
N THR A 219 10.31 -3.07 -24.09
CA THR A 219 11.01 -2.92 -22.81
C THR A 219 12.02 -4.03 -22.58
N GLY A 220 13.26 -3.66 -22.32
CA GLY A 220 14.39 -4.57 -22.13
C GLY A 220 15.19 -4.85 -23.41
N ILE A 221 14.70 -4.46 -24.60
CA ILE A 221 15.42 -4.61 -25.88
C ILE A 221 15.85 -3.24 -26.42
N ASP A 222 14.91 -2.41 -26.84
CA ASP A 222 15.15 -1.08 -27.42
C ASP A 222 14.47 0.05 -26.61
N ASP A 223 13.77 -0.30 -25.51
CA ASP A 223 13.23 0.63 -24.53
C ASP A 223 13.68 0.23 -23.12
N PRO A 224 14.08 1.18 -22.23
CA PRO A 224 14.60 0.86 -20.95
C PRO A 224 13.58 0.32 -19.97
N TYR A 225 14.02 -0.51 -19.04
CA TYR A 225 13.34 -0.82 -17.81
C TYR A 225 14.10 -0.19 -16.63
N GLU A 226 13.45 0.69 -15.89
CA GLU A 226 14.02 1.34 -14.71
C GLU A 226 13.68 0.53 -13.46
N GLU A 227 14.66 -0.19 -12.93
CA GLU A 227 14.48 -0.98 -11.71
C GLU A 227 14.01 -0.09 -10.54
N PRO A 228 13.10 -0.59 -9.67
CA PRO A 228 12.73 0.12 -8.46
C PRO A 228 13.92 0.23 -7.50
N GLU A 229 14.05 1.39 -6.84
CA GLU A 229 15.18 1.63 -5.91
C GLU A 229 14.97 0.98 -4.55
N ASN A 230 13.75 1.02 -4.06
CA ASN A 230 13.37 0.51 -2.74
C ASN A 230 12.01 -0.20 -2.82
N PRO A 231 11.90 -1.33 -3.53
CA PRO A 231 10.68 -2.12 -3.53
C PRO A 231 10.48 -2.74 -2.16
N GLU A 232 9.23 -2.94 -1.75
CA GLU A 232 8.91 -3.65 -0.51
C GLU A 232 9.35 -5.11 -0.57
N LEU A 233 9.31 -5.70 -1.77
CA LEU A 233 9.81 -7.07 -2.00
C LEU A 233 10.57 -7.15 -3.32
N ARG A 234 11.71 -7.84 -3.30
CA ARG A 234 12.49 -8.23 -4.47
C ARG A 234 12.49 -9.76 -4.55
N LEU A 235 11.93 -10.32 -5.63
CA LEU A 235 11.72 -11.74 -5.79
C LEU A 235 12.50 -12.27 -7.00
N GLU A 236 13.41 -13.21 -6.74
CA GLU A 236 14.26 -13.84 -7.75
C GLU A 236 13.59 -15.10 -8.31
N THR A 237 13.00 -15.00 -9.49
CA THR A 237 12.22 -16.10 -10.10
C THR A 237 13.05 -17.19 -10.76
N VAL A 238 14.36 -17.08 -10.72
CA VAL A 238 15.29 -18.15 -11.15
C VAL A 238 15.56 -19.12 -10.01
N VAL A 239 15.51 -18.63 -8.77
CA VAL A 239 15.87 -19.39 -7.55
C VAL A 239 14.61 -19.92 -6.86
N ALA A 240 13.55 -19.10 -6.80
CA ALA A 240 12.32 -19.45 -6.08
C ALA A 240 11.16 -19.76 -7.02
N THR A 241 10.31 -20.70 -6.61
CA THR A 241 9.07 -21.07 -7.33
C THR A 241 8.02 -19.97 -7.19
N PRO A 242 6.98 -19.95 -8.05
CA PRO A 242 5.86 -19.03 -7.90
C PRO A 242 5.15 -19.16 -6.54
N GLU A 243 5.07 -20.36 -5.98
CA GLU A 243 4.46 -20.67 -4.68
C GLU A 243 5.28 -20.06 -3.53
N GLU A 244 6.60 -20.22 -3.56
CA GLU A 244 7.51 -19.63 -2.56
C GLU A 244 7.49 -18.10 -2.63
N ASN A 245 7.47 -17.54 -3.84
CA ASN A 245 7.38 -16.12 -4.06
C ASN A 245 6.03 -15.55 -3.55
N ALA A 246 4.92 -16.21 -3.84
CA ALA A 246 3.60 -15.81 -3.37
C ALA A 246 3.48 -15.93 -1.84
N ALA A 247 4.03 -17.00 -1.24
CA ALA A 247 4.08 -17.16 0.22
C ALA A 247 4.87 -16.04 0.90
N SER A 248 5.98 -15.59 0.31
CA SER A 248 6.77 -14.46 0.81
C SER A 248 5.96 -13.15 0.82
N ILE A 249 5.10 -12.94 -0.19
CA ILE A 249 4.20 -11.79 -0.25
C ILE A 249 3.14 -11.89 0.85
N VAL A 250 2.52 -13.05 1.04
CA VAL A 250 1.51 -13.26 2.11
C VAL A 250 2.12 -13.02 3.49
N GLN A 251 3.36 -13.45 3.71
CA GLN A 251 4.06 -13.23 4.98
C GLN A 251 4.34 -11.73 5.24
N TYR A 252 4.55 -10.94 4.19
CA TYR A 252 4.79 -9.50 4.29
C TYR A 252 3.51 -8.72 4.65
N LEU A 253 2.33 -9.16 4.14
CA LEU A 253 1.03 -8.49 4.30
C LEU A 253 0.46 -8.64 5.72
#